data_d40136edf2b78e84c27f6d6d0e585e9c
#
_entry.id   d40136edf2b78e84c27f6d6d0e585e9c
#
_cell.length_a   1.000
_cell.length_b   1.000
_cell.length_c   1.000
_cell.angle_alpha   90.00
_cell.angle_beta   90.00
_cell.angle_gamma   90.00
#
_symmetry.space_group_name_H-M   'P 1'
#
loop_
_entity.id
_entity.type
_entity.pdbx_description
1 polymer ?
#
loop_
_entity_poly.entity_id
_entity_poly.type
_entity_poly.pdbx_seq_one_letter_code
_entity_poly.pdbx_strand_id
1 'polypeptide(L)'
;MAEHLVVYTVVHQPRRLKLPAQPIPRGAVPRDIERCLFDERMNRRYFENVARTCYRPASELFLELADRGLKVCIGFSLSFLRQAEMWDEDLLARFQRLVQHPNAELINVEPYHSFLFYVDIDAFWRRMRQAADYVRRLFGLRRAPVVTDTTEMFISNDIYFALVRAGFRGAFMDGRPWVMGWRQPSYLYHYTKELYLLTRHYRLSDDVGYRFSNRSWPLWPLFADTYARWVAETEGDLVTIGWDFETFGEHHWKETGIFEFMRALPGELQRRGGGPLLASEAIERLGPRSHHLPLPAFPTTWAGEGGVEFFLGNPAQQAIFQLMHHVYHKALLTRDPAVVDLALWLLQSDNLHLIQWFGRFGSEAEVSAYFTPREWWQLGPLGIIHELQQVYRNFLVAMDAFLTGEVRYLPGEGPPPVRRGVSRPELPAVAAGMAVATGTDGRQEVA
;
A
#
# COMPACT_ATOMS: atom_id res chain seq x y z
N MET A 1 -1.43 -16.54 -26.81
CA MET A 1 -2.04 -15.20 -26.77
C MET A 1 -2.88 -15.12 -25.51
N ALA A 2 -2.75 -14.03 -24.75
CA ALA A 2 -3.51 -13.90 -23.50
C ALA A 2 -5.02 -13.78 -23.79
N GLU A 3 -5.79 -14.65 -23.14
CA GLU A 3 -7.26 -14.71 -23.32
C GLU A 3 -7.96 -13.62 -22.48
N HIS A 4 -7.35 -13.23 -21.35
CA HIS A 4 -7.97 -12.36 -20.37
C HIS A 4 -7.05 -11.24 -19.90
N LEU A 5 -7.67 -10.12 -19.51
CA LEU A 5 -7.00 -8.94 -18.97
C LEU A 5 -7.67 -8.52 -17.65
N VAL A 6 -6.88 -8.31 -16.61
CA VAL A 6 -7.27 -7.60 -15.40
C VAL A 6 -6.54 -6.26 -15.36
N VAL A 7 -7.28 -5.19 -15.13
CA VAL A 7 -6.74 -3.84 -14.93
C VAL A 7 -6.95 -3.45 -13.48
N TYR A 8 -5.87 -3.15 -12.79
CA TYR A 8 -5.87 -2.72 -11.39
C TYR A 8 -5.24 -1.33 -11.25
N THR A 9 -5.81 -0.53 -10.39
CA THR A 9 -5.23 0.75 -10.00
C THR A 9 -5.46 1.03 -8.52
N VAL A 10 -4.48 1.66 -7.88
CA VAL A 10 -4.55 2.06 -6.46
C VAL A 10 -4.51 3.57 -6.35
N VAL A 11 -5.38 4.12 -5.49
CA VAL A 11 -5.44 5.55 -5.15
C VAL A 11 -4.81 5.73 -3.78
N HIS A 12 -3.72 6.45 -3.75
CA HIS A 12 -3.02 6.72 -2.50
C HIS A 12 -2.60 8.19 -2.41
N GLN A 13 -2.81 8.80 -1.25
CA GLN A 13 -2.35 10.15 -0.94
C GLN A 13 -1.67 10.14 0.41
N PRO A 14 -0.35 10.39 0.48
CA PRO A 14 0.40 10.38 1.73
C PRO A 14 -0.13 11.39 2.75
N ARG A 15 -0.04 11.06 4.03
CA ARG A 15 -0.22 12.00 5.12
C ARG A 15 1.14 12.46 5.59
N ARG A 16 1.58 13.63 5.12
CA ARG A 16 2.92 14.15 5.31
C ARG A 16 3.15 14.66 6.72
N LEU A 17 4.32 14.38 7.25
CA LEU A 17 4.79 14.85 8.54
C LEU A 17 5.04 16.36 8.53
N LYS A 18 4.99 16.97 9.70
CA LYS A 18 5.26 18.39 9.90
C LYS A 18 6.75 18.63 10.16
N LEU A 19 7.41 19.31 9.24
CA LEU A 19 8.81 19.72 9.39
C LEU A 19 8.93 21.25 9.33
N PRO A 20 9.78 21.87 10.17
CA PRO A 20 10.56 21.26 11.25
C PRO A 20 9.68 20.59 12.30
N ALA A 21 10.22 19.56 12.96
CA ALA A 21 9.53 18.81 14.01
C ALA A 21 9.08 19.73 15.15
N GLN A 22 7.81 19.58 15.54
CA GLN A 22 7.26 20.39 16.62
C GLN A 22 7.46 19.71 17.98
N PRO A 23 7.85 20.44 19.02
CA PRO A 23 7.81 19.93 20.39
C PRO A 23 6.37 19.53 20.76
N ILE A 24 6.21 18.36 21.37
CA ILE A 24 4.92 17.90 21.87
C ILE A 24 4.84 18.26 23.37
N PRO A 25 3.87 19.06 23.81
CA PRO A 25 3.73 19.39 25.23
C PRO A 25 3.54 18.14 26.08
N ARG A 26 4.18 18.09 27.24
CA ARG A 26 4.00 16.97 28.19
C ARG A 26 2.54 16.89 28.64
N GLY A 27 1.96 15.69 28.60
CA GLY A 27 0.54 15.48 28.93
C GLY A 27 -0.44 15.88 27.82
N ALA A 28 0.04 16.23 26.62
CA ALA A 28 -0.82 16.51 25.48
C ALA A 28 -1.74 15.31 25.16
N VAL A 29 -3.00 15.59 24.86
CA VAL A 29 -3.95 14.57 24.41
C VAL A 29 -3.68 14.17 22.95
N PRO A 30 -4.16 13.00 22.48
CA PRO A 30 -3.84 12.50 21.13
C PRO A 30 -4.14 13.50 20.00
N ARG A 31 -5.23 14.27 20.09
CA ARG A 31 -5.59 15.31 19.13
C ARG A 31 -4.54 16.43 19.01
N ASP A 32 -3.95 16.83 20.12
CA ASP A 32 -2.93 17.89 20.13
C ASP A 32 -1.57 17.32 19.68
N ILE A 33 -1.28 16.06 20.02
CA ILE A 33 -0.13 15.33 19.48
C ILE A 33 -0.23 15.25 17.95
N GLU A 34 -1.39 14.86 17.41
CA GLU A 34 -1.65 14.76 15.97
C GLU A 34 -1.31 16.07 15.23
N ARG A 35 -1.70 17.21 15.79
CA ARG A 35 -1.40 18.55 15.24
C ARG A 35 0.10 18.89 15.22
N CYS A 36 0.88 18.30 16.14
CA CYS A 36 2.33 18.45 16.17
C CYS A 36 3.02 17.53 15.15
N LEU A 37 2.43 16.34 14.86
CA LEU A 37 3.02 15.33 14.00
C LEU A 37 2.79 15.61 12.50
N PHE A 38 1.59 16.07 12.11
CA PHE A 38 1.19 16.17 10.70
C PHE A 38 0.95 17.61 10.26
N ASP A 39 1.33 17.92 9.01
CA ASP A 39 1.07 19.21 8.39
C ASP A 39 -0.23 19.19 7.56
N GLU A 40 -1.37 19.38 8.24
CA GLU A 40 -2.67 19.34 7.59
C GLU A 40 -2.84 20.43 6.51
N ARG A 41 -2.17 21.60 6.66
CA ARG A 41 -2.21 22.65 5.65
C ARG A 41 -1.48 22.23 4.36
N MET A 42 -0.32 21.62 4.52
CA MET A 42 0.45 21.07 3.40
C MET A 42 -0.30 19.91 2.75
N ASN A 43 -0.81 18.97 3.55
CA ASN A 43 -1.58 17.82 3.08
C ASN A 43 -2.78 18.25 2.24
N ARG A 44 -3.57 19.23 2.73
CA ARG A 44 -4.71 19.77 2.00
C ARG A 44 -4.30 20.38 0.67
N ARG A 45 -3.25 21.18 0.63
CA ARG A 45 -2.76 21.80 -0.61
C ARG A 45 -2.32 20.75 -1.65
N TYR A 46 -1.57 19.72 -1.22
CA TYR A 46 -1.17 18.64 -2.13
C TYR A 46 -2.39 17.85 -2.61
N PHE A 47 -3.31 17.50 -1.70
CA PHE A 47 -4.54 16.81 -2.05
C PHE A 47 -5.37 17.62 -3.08
N GLU A 48 -5.64 18.90 -2.83
CA GLU A 48 -6.41 19.77 -3.73
C GLU A 48 -5.76 19.88 -5.13
N ASN A 49 -4.41 19.93 -5.20
CA ASN A 49 -3.70 19.96 -6.47
C ASN A 49 -3.89 18.65 -7.24
N VAL A 50 -3.62 17.51 -6.61
CA VAL A 50 -3.77 16.19 -7.24
C VAL A 50 -5.23 15.89 -7.57
N ALA A 51 -6.17 16.31 -6.71
CA ALA A 51 -7.60 16.18 -7.00
C ALA A 51 -8.00 16.90 -8.30
N ARG A 52 -7.43 18.07 -8.55
CA ARG A 52 -7.70 18.86 -9.76
C ARG A 52 -7.05 18.26 -11.01
N THR A 53 -5.81 17.79 -10.93
CA THR A 53 -5.04 17.30 -12.09
C THR A 53 -5.31 15.84 -12.41
N CYS A 54 -5.58 15.02 -11.41
CA CYS A 54 -5.73 13.57 -11.51
C CYS A 54 -7.09 13.07 -11.01
N TYR A 55 -7.39 13.13 -9.69
CA TYR A 55 -8.48 12.34 -9.11
C TYR A 55 -9.85 12.65 -9.73
N ARG A 56 -10.18 13.92 -9.95
CA ARG A 56 -11.46 14.30 -10.57
C ARG A 56 -11.55 13.89 -12.04
N PRO A 57 -10.61 14.30 -12.93
CA PRO A 57 -10.71 13.93 -14.34
C PRO A 57 -10.51 12.42 -14.58
N ALA A 58 -9.64 11.76 -13.83
CA ALA A 58 -9.42 10.32 -13.99
C ALA A 58 -10.61 9.49 -13.47
N SER A 59 -11.27 9.89 -12.36
CA SER A 59 -12.47 9.17 -11.90
C SER A 59 -13.62 9.24 -12.89
N GLU A 60 -13.78 10.36 -13.60
CA GLU A 60 -14.74 10.49 -14.70
C GLU A 60 -14.35 9.61 -15.90
N LEU A 61 -13.06 9.61 -16.27
CA LEU A 61 -12.55 8.73 -17.32
C LEU A 61 -12.79 7.25 -16.99
N PHE A 62 -12.45 6.78 -15.80
CA PHE A 62 -12.62 5.37 -15.46
C PHE A 62 -14.09 4.95 -15.40
N LEU A 63 -15.00 5.84 -15.02
CA LEU A 63 -16.44 5.60 -15.12
C LEU A 63 -16.87 5.47 -16.58
N GLU A 64 -16.44 6.40 -17.47
CA GLU A 64 -16.67 6.31 -18.94
C GLU A 64 -16.12 4.98 -19.50
N LEU A 65 -14.93 4.56 -19.09
CA LEU A 65 -14.31 3.30 -19.55
C LEU A 65 -15.11 2.08 -19.07
N ALA A 66 -15.62 2.11 -17.83
CA ALA A 66 -16.49 1.06 -17.30
C ALA A 66 -17.82 0.97 -18.05
N ASP A 67 -18.45 2.11 -18.38
CA ASP A 67 -19.65 2.18 -19.23
C ASP A 67 -19.40 1.58 -20.63
N ARG A 68 -18.17 1.69 -21.15
CA ARG A 68 -17.74 1.13 -22.44
C ARG A 68 -17.26 -0.32 -22.36
N GLY A 69 -17.41 -0.97 -21.21
CA GLY A 69 -17.13 -2.40 -21.02
C GLY A 69 -15.72 -2.74 -20.55
N LEU A 70 -14.86 -1.77 -20.20
CA LEU A 70 -13.60 -2.06 -19.52
C LEU A 70 -13.92 -2.45 -18.09
N LYS A 71 -13.40 -3.60 -17.64
CA LYS A 71 -13.47 -3.99 -16.23
C LYS A 71 -12.28 -3.44 -15.47
N VAL A 72 -12.53 -2.81 -14.33
CA VAL A 72 -11.54 -2.09 -13.53
C VAL A 72 -11.56 -2.55 -12.08
N CYS A 73 -10.42 -2.95 -11.57
CA CYS A 73 -10.20 -3.18 -10.15
C CYS A 73 -9.57 -1.92 -9.56
N ILE A 74 -10.14 -1.39 -8.48
CA ILE A 74 -9.66 -0.14 -7.87
C ILE A 74 -9.55 -0.27 -6.34
N GLY A 75 -8.40 0.14 -5.79
CA GLY A 75 -8.14 0.15 -4.36
C GLY A 75 -7.91 1.56 -3.83
N PHE A 76 -8.18 1.77 -2.55
CA PHE A 76 -8.00 3.06 -1.88
C PHE A 76 -7.30 2.89 -0.54
N SER A 77 -6.24 3.65 -0.30
CA SER A 77 -5.67 3.75 1.04
C SER A 77 -6.59 4.55 1.97
N LEU A 78 -6.58 4.25 3.26
CA LEU A 78 -7.31 5.02 4.27
C LEU A 78 -6.82 6.47 4.32
N SER A 79 -5.53 6.70 4.04
CA SER A 79 -4.96 8.03 3.96
C SER A 79 -5.65 8.90 2.91
N PHE A 80 -5.86 8.36 1.70
CA PHE A 80 -6.63 9.05 0.67
C PHE A 80 -8.10 9.24 1.10
N LEU A 81 -8.76 8.19 1.58
CA LEU A 81 -10.18 8.25 1.93
C LEU A 81 -10.48 9.30 3.00
N ARG A 82 -9.67 9.36 4.07
CA ARG A 82 -9.82 10.39 5.12
C ARG A 82 -9.60 11.81 4.59
N GLN A 83 -8.65 12.01 3.71
CA GLN A 83 -8.42 13.31 3.08
C GLN A 83 -9.59 13.71 2.17
N ALA A 84 -10.13 12.77 1.40
CA ALA A 84 -11.32 13.00 0.57
C ALA A 84 -12.56 13.32 1.42
N GLU A 85 -12.81 12.58 2.50
CA GLU A 85 -13.90 12.87 3.44
C GLU A 85 -13.79 14.26 4.06
N MET A 86 -12.56 14.70 4.38
CA MET A 86 -12.35 16.02 5.01
C MET A 86 -12.44 17.19 4.03
N TRP A 87 -12.02 17.01 2.76
CA TRP A 87 -11.77 18.13 1.86
C TRP A 87 -12.52 18.08 0.54
N ASP A 88 -13.08 16.92 0.15
CA ASP A 88 -13.73 16.74 -1.14
C ASP A 88 -14.75 15.58 -1.16
N GLU A 89 -15.88 15.76 -0.48
CA GLU A 89 -16.96 14.77 -0.44
C GLU A 89 -17.52 14.43 -1.84
N ASP A 90 -17.54 15.39 -2.77
CA ASP A 90 -17.99 15.18 -4.14
C ASP A 90 -17.09 14.18 -4.88
N LEU A 91 -15.76 14.26 -4.65
CA LEU A 91 -14.81 13.30 -5.19
C LEU A 91 -15.08 11.90 -4.65
N LEU A 92 -15.33 11.78 -3.34
CA LEU A 92 -15.67 10.50 -2.73
C LEU A 92 -16.96 9.92 -3.33
N ALA A 93 -17.98 10.74 -3.55
CA ALA A 93 -19.22 10.32 -4.21
C ALA A 93 -19.01 9.87 -5.68
N ARG A 94 -18.04 10.46 -6.40
CA ARG A 94 -17.64 10.00 -7.75
C ARG A 94 -17.02 8.61 -7.70
N PHE A 95 -16.08 8.38 -6.79
CA PHE A 95 -15.49 7.06 -6.60
C PHE A 95 -16.52 6.03 -6.12
N GLN A 96 -17.48 6.43 -5.29
CA GLN A 96 -18.58 5.54 -4.89
C GLN A 96 -19.39 5.07 -6.10
N ARG A 97 -19.73 5.97 -7.04
CA ARG A 97 -20.42 5.59 -8.31
C ARG A 97 -19.58 4.61 -9.13
N LEU A 98 -18.26 4.86 -9.26
CA LEU A 98 -17.37 3.96 -9.98
C LEU A 98 -17.32 2.58 -9.32
N VAL A 99 -17.13 2.50 -8.00
CA VAL A 99 -17.04 1.23 -7.27
C VAL A 99 -18.35 0.43 -7.31
N GLN A 100 -19.50 1.12 -7.41
CA GLN A 100 -20.81 0.48 -7.53
C GLN A 100 -21.16 0.06 -8.97
N HIS A 101 -20.33 0.41 -9.95
CA HIS A 101 -20.54 0.02 -11.34
C HIS A 101 -20.32 -1.49 -11.53
N PRO A 102 -21.16 -2.21 -12.35
CA PRO A 102 -21.01 -3.66 -12.57
C PRO A 102 -19.65 -4.09 -13.13
N ASN A 103 -18.98 -3.21 -13.87
CA ASN A 103 -17.66 -3.43 -14.44
C ASN A 103 -16.52 -2.89 -13.54
N ALA A 104 -16.79 -2.65 -12.26
CA ALA A 104 -15.77 -2.25 -11.29
C ALA A 104 -15.76 -3.18 -10.09
N GLU A 105 -14.57 -3.44 -9.53
CA GLU A 105 -14.38 -4.21 -8.31
C GLU A 105 -13.52 -3.42 -7.33
N LEU A 106 -14.03 -3.27 -6.10
CA LEU A 106 -13.26 -2.69 -5.01
C LEU A 106 -12.23 -3.69 -4.50
N ILE A 107 -10.98 -3.28 -4.51
CA ILE A 107 -9.84 -4.03 -3.94
C ILE A 107 -9.54 -3.49 -2.55
N ASN A 108 -9.36 -4.37 -1.58
CA ASN A 108 -8.85 -3.96 -0.28
C ASN A 108 -7.39 -3.54 -0.42
N VAL A 109 -6.99 -2.49 0.31
CA VAL A 109 -5.60 -2.02 0.34
C VAL A 109 -5.16 -1.93 1.80
N GLU A 110 -3.87 -2.09 2.08
CA GLU A 110 -3.33 -1.83 3.41
C GLU A 110 -3.72 -0.42 3.85
N PRO A 111 -4.46 -0.26 4.97
CA PRO A 111 -5.19 0.98 5.24
C PRO A 111 -4.28 2.20 5.42
N TYR A 112 -3.17 2.05 6.13
CA TYR A 112 -2.25 3.16 6.42
C TYR A 112 -1.13 3.29 5.38
N HIS A 113 -1.10 2.44 4.36
CA HIS A 113 0.02 2.29 3.42
C HIS A 113 1.35 2.11 4.17
N SER A 114 1.34 1.20 5.15
CA SER A 114 2.37 1.10 6.19
C SER A 114 3.21 -0.16 6.09
N PHE A 115 4.32 -0.18 6.83
CA PHE A 115 5.16 -1.36 7.03
C PHE A 115 4.74 -2.20 8.25
N LEU A 116 3.46 -2.18 8.61
CA LEU A 116 2.96 -2.94 9.76
C LEU A 116 3.27 -4.44 9.66
N PHE A 117 3.29 -5.00 8.46
CA PHE A 117 3.64 -6.41 8.24
C PHE A 117 5.07 -6.78 8.68
N TYR A 118 6.00 -5.82 8.71
CA TYR A 118 7.34 -6.01 9.25
C TYR A 118 7.42 -5.83 10.76
N VAL A 119 6.52 -5.05 11.33
CA VAL A 119 6.55 -4.64 12.73
C VAL A 119 5.70 -5.56 13.60
N ASP A 120 4.50 -5.91 13.12
CA ASP A 120 3.54 -6.78 13.81
C ASP A 120 2.62 -7.46 12.79
N ILE A 121 3.01 -8.64 12.35
CA ILE A 121 2.26 -9.40 11.34
C ILE A 121 0.86 -9.80 11.80
N ASP A 122 0.66 -10.00 13.11
CA ASP A 122 -0.64 -10.32 13.67
C ASP A 122 -1.56 -9.10 13.72
N ALA A 123 -1.05 -7.93 13.99
CA ALA A 123 -1.81 -6.69 13.86
C ALA A 123 -2.12 -6.41 12.38
N PHE A 124 -1.18 -6.66 11.47
CA PHE A 124 -1.35 -6.45 10.04
C PHE A 124 -2.58 -7.22 9.50
N TRP A 125 -2.66 -8.56 9.65
CA TRP A 125 -3.80 -9.28 9.08
C TRP A 125 -5.14 -8.87 9.70
N ARG A 126 -5.17 -8.54 11.01
CA ARG A 126 -6.38 -8.02 11.67
C ARG A 126 -6.82 -6.68 11.09
N ARG A 127 -5.87 -5.78 10.82
CA ARG A 127 -6.13 -4.46 10.21
C ARG A 127 -6.60 -4.59 8.77
N MET A 128 -6.00 -5.49 7.99
CA MET A 128 -6.46 -5.80 6.63
C MET A 128 -7.93 -6.22 6.60
N ARG A 129 -8.33 -7.11 7.49
CA ARG A 129 -9.74 -7.53 7.62
C ARG A 129 -10.66 -6.39 8.06
N GLN A 130 -10.22 -5.56 9.02
CA GLN A 130 -10.98 -4.39 9.47
C GLN A 130 -11.14 -3.35 8.35
N ALA A 131 -10.09 -3.15 7.55
CA ALA A 131 -10.13 -2.26 6.39
C ALA A 131 -11.15 -2.72 5.35
N ALA A 132 -11.18 -4.02 5.03
CA ALA A 132 -12.16 -4.58 4.10
C ALA A 132 -13.61 -4.32 4.55
N ASP A 133 -13.90 -4.46 5.86
CA ASP A 133 -15.21 -4.12 6.42
C ASP A 133 -15.50 -2.61 6.42
N TYR A 134 -14.48 -1.78 6.66
CA TYR A 134 -14.61 -0.32 6.62
C TYR A 134 -14.97 0.15 5.21
N VAL A 135 -14.17 -0.21 4.19
CA VAL A 135 -14.43 0.22 2.80
C VAL A 135 -15.74 -0.35 2.27
N ARG A 136 -16.14 -1.57 2.67
CA ARG A 136 -17.45 -2.12 2.36
C ARG A 136 -18.58 -1.19 2.80
N ARG A 137 -18.53 -0.70 4.05
CA ARG A 137 -19.54 0.21 4.61
C ARG A 137 -19.49 1.58 3.93
N LEU A 138 -18.28 2.14 3.76
CA LEU A 138 -18.08 3.45 3.16
C LEU A 138 -18.65 3.52 1.73
N PHE A 139 -18.40 2.50 0.93
CA PHE A 139 -18.89 2.43 -0.46
C PHE A 139 -20.28 1.79 -0.62
N GLY A 140 -20.95 1.41 0.48
CA GLY A 140 -22.31 0.82 0.45
C GLY A 140 -22.39 -0.54 -0.22
N LEU A 141 -21.32 -1.34 -0.16
CA LEU A 141 -21.27 -2.64 -0.81
C LEU A 141 -21.94 -3.73 0.05
N ARG A 142 -22.56 -4.72 -0.63
CA ARG A 142 -23.19 -5.87 0.04
C ARG A 142 -22.17 -6.81 0.68
N ARG A 143 -21.02 -7.00 0.04
CA ARG A 143 -19.93 -7.90 0.46
C ARG A 143 -18.61 -7.13 0.59
N ALA A 144 -17.79 -7.55 1.52
CA ALA A 144 -16.44 -7.04 1.64
C ALA A 144 -15.57 -7.50 0.46
N PRO A 145 -14.55 -6.73 0.08
CA PRO A 145 -13.56 -7.15 -0.91
C PRO A 145 -12.93 -8.50 -0.54
N VAL A 146 -12.79 -9.38 -1.52
CA VAL A 146 -12.15 -10.70 -1.37
C VAL A 146 -10.76 -10.75 -2.00
N VAL A 147 -10.40 -9.72 -2.77
CA VAL A 147 -9.08 -9.50 -3.34
C VAL A 147 -8.45 -8.30 -2.67
N THR A 148 -7.14 -8.35 -2.45
CA THR A 148 -6.41 -7.33 -1.72
C THR A 148 -5.11 -6.94 -2.41
N ASP A 149 -4.63 -5.77 -2.07
CA ASP A 149 -3.27 -5.30 -2.27
C ASP A 149 -2.64 -4.96 -0.92
N THR A 150 -1.35 -5.07 -0.83
CA THR A 150 -0.57 -4.62 0.32
C THR A 150 0.05 -3.27 0.02
N THR A 151 0.76 -2.69 0.98
CA THR A 151 1.62 -1.55 0.71
C THR A 151 2.58 -1.91 -0.42
N GLU A 152 2.59 -1.12 -1.50
CA GLU A 152 3.55 -1.26 -2.61
C GLU A 152 3.65 -2.68 -3.19
N MET A 153 2.56 -3.42 -3.21
CA MET A 153 2.50 -4.83 -3.64
C MET A 153 3.52 -5.74 -2.92
N PHE A 154 3.85 -5.44 -1.66
CA PHE A 154 4.75 -6.31 -0.89
C PHE A 154 4.14 -7.70 -0.70
N ILE A 155 4.92 -8.72 -1.03
CA ILE A 155 4.57 -10.12 -0.82
C ILE A 155 5.78 -10.93 -0.34
N SER A 156 5.54 -11.82 0.61
CA SER A 156 6.46 -12.85 1.10
C SER A 156 5.64 -14.02 1.63
N ASN A 157 6.28 -15.08 2.08
CA ASN A 157 5.59 -16.18 2.75
C ASN A 157 4.74 -15.70 3.93
N ASP A 158 5.31 -14.88 4.81
CA ASP A 158 4.62 -14.41 6.02
C ASP A 158 3.43 -13.52 5.68
N ILE A 159 3.60 -12.60 4.72
CA ILE A 159 2.52 -11.75 4.23
C ILE A 159 1.42 -12.60 3.57
N TYR A 160 1.80 -13.57 2.74
CA TYR A 160 0.85 -14.46 2.09
C TYR A 160 -0.07 -15.17 3.11
N PHE A 161 0.52 -15.81 4.14
CA PHE A 161 -0.27 -16.49 5.16
C PHE A 161 -1.06 -15.53 6.05
N ALA A 162 -0.56 -14.31 6.28
CA ALA A 162 -1.33 -13.27 6.96
C ALA A 162 -2.58 -12.87 6.15
N LEU A 163 -2.49 -12.78 4.83
CA LEU A 163 -3.64 -12.50 3.95
C LEU A 163 -4.64 -13.67 3.91
N VAL A 164 -4.16 -14.92 3.91
CA VAL A 164 -5.01 -16.11 4.08
C VAL A 164 -5.78 -16.04 5.41
N ARG A 165 -5.09 -15.75 6.52
CA ARG A 165 -5.72 -15.59 7.84
C ARG A 165 -6.74 -14.43 7.90
N ALA A 166 -6.51 -13.36 7.14
CA ALA A 166 -7.46 -12.26 7.00
C ALA A 166 -8.72 -12.64 6.20
N GLY A 167 -8.70 -13.77 5.47
CA GLY A 167 -9.83 -14.31 4.73
C GLY A 167 -9.91 -13.84 3.27
N PHE A 168 -8.82 -13.31 2.72
CA PHE A 168 -8.75 -12.96 1.29
C PHE A 168 -8.59 -14.21 0.43
N ARG A 169 -9.07 -14.11 -0.81
CA ARG A 169 -8.98 -15.16 -1.83
C ARG A 169 -7.97 -14.84 -2.93
N GLY A 170 -7.60 -13.56 -3.06
CA GLY A 170 -6.62 -13.10 -4.03
C GLY A 170 -5.81 -11.92 -3.53
N ALA A 171 -4.58 -11.81 -4.05
CA ALA A 171 -3.70 -10.67 -3.81
C ALA A 171 -2.95 -10.30 -5.09
N PHE A 172 -2.69 -9.00 -5.25
CA PHE A 172 -1.79 -8.51 -6.28
C PHE A 172 -0.33 -8.66 -5.84
N MET A 173 0.56 -8.92 -6.79
CA MET A 173 2.01 -8.90 -6.59
C MET A 173 2.71 -8.53 -7.90
N ASP A 174 3.94 -8.02 -7.83
CA ASP A 174 4.69 -7.71 -9.04
C ASP A 174 5.33 -8.97 -9.65
N GLY A 175 5.24 -9.09 -10.97
CA GLY A 175 5.74 -10.22 -11.74
C GLY A 175 7.18 -10.02 -12.25
N ARG A 176 8.09 -9.56 -11.39
CA ARG A 176 9.51 -9.35 -11.74
C ARG A 176 10.20 -10.65 -12.14
N PRO A 177 11.13 -10.64 -13.11
CA PRO A 177 11.79 -11.85 -13.61
C PRO A 177 12.50 -12.68 -12.54
N TRP A 178 13.14 -12.02 -11.57
CA TRP A 178 13.86 -12.70 -10.50
C TRP A 178 12.94 -13.37 -9.47
N VAL A 179 11.67 -12.91 -9.36
CA VAL A 179 10.61 -13.55 -8.56
C VAL A 179 10.00 -14.71 -9.33
N MET A 180 9.70 -14.48 -10.61
CA MET A 180 9.01 -15.44 -11.47
C MET A 180 9.94 -16.60 -11.91
N GLY A 181 11.27 -16.37 -11.96
CA GLY A 181 12.23 -17.30 -12.51
C GLY A 181 11.98 -17.54 -14.00
N TRP A 182 11.75 -18.78 -14.39
CA TRP A 182 11.43 -19.15 -15.78
C TRP A 182 9.95 -18.92 -16.16
N ARG A 183 9.10 -18.56 -15.18
CA ARG A 183 7.66 -18.38 -15.38
C ARG A 183 7.35 -17.00 -15.98
N GLN A 184 6.22 -16.93 -16.70
CA GLN A 184 5.71 -15.66 -17.23
C GLN A 184 4.70 -15.03 -16.26
N PRO A 185 4.64 -13.69 -16.13
CA PRO A 185 3.67 -13.02 -15.24
C PRO A 185 2.25 -13.00 -15.83
N SER A 186 2.00 -13.73 -16.89
CA SER A 186 0.74 -13.75 -17.65
C SER A 186 -0.12 -14.98 -17.37
N TYR A 187 -0.07 -15.47 -16.13
CA TYR A 187 -0.92 -16.55 -15.62
C TYR A 187 -1.42 -16.22 -14.22
N LEU A 188 -2.51 -16.88 -13.80
CA LEU A 188 -2.93 -16.87 -12.41
C LEU A 188 -2.09 -17.86 -11.61
N TYR A 189 -1.57 -17.41 -10.46
CA TYR A 189 -0.71 -18.21 -9.61
C TYR A 189 -1.32 -18.51 -8.25
N HIS A 190 -0.76 -19.46 -7.54
CA HIS A 190 -0.98 -19.74 -6.13
C HIS A 190 0.29 -20.32 -5.50
N TYR A 191 0.49 -20.09 -4.21
CA TYR A 191 1.45 -20.85 -3.41
C TYR A 191 0.73 -22.02 -2.73
N THR A 192 -0.33 -21.75 -1.97
CA THR A 192 -1.37 -22.72 -1.65
C THR A 192 -2.67 -22.30 -2.33
N LYS A 193 -3.63 -23.19 -2.54
CA LYS A 193 -4.90 -22.86 -3.21
C LYS A 193 -5.89 -22.07 -2.32
N GLU A 194 -5.42 -21.56 -1.18
CA GLU A 194 -6.23 -20.73 -0.28
C GLU A 194 -6.22 -19.26 -0.72
N LEU A 195 -5.13 -18.79 -1.34
CA LEU A 195 -4.99 -17.45 -1.87
C LEU A 195 -4.34 -17.49 -3.26
N TYR A 196 -4.97 -16.84 -4.22
CA TYR A 196 -4.47 -16.70 -5.59
C TYR A 196 -3.67 -15.41 -5.76
N LEU A 197 -2.69 -15.45 -6.64
CA LEU A 197 -1.78 -14.33 -6.91
C LEU A 197 -2.01 -13.83 -8.33
N LEU A 198 -2.45 -12.57 -8.44
CA LEU A 198 -2.56 -11.84 -9.70
C LEU A 198 -1.22 -11.12 -9.91
N THR A 199 -0.41 -11.69 -10.79
CA THR A 199 0.96 -11.19 -11.04
C THR A 199 0.94 -10.05 -12.04
N ARG A 200 1.30 -8.84 -11.58
CA ARG A 200 1.40 -7.64 -12.41
C ARG A 200 2.42 -7.89 -13.54
N HIS A 201 1.98 -7.70 -14.77
CA HIS A 201 2.87 -7.73 -15.91
C HIS A 201 3.70 -6.46 -15.96
N TYR A 202 4.86 -6.46 -15.27
CA TYR A 202 5.64 -5.26 -14.97
C TYR A 202 5.98 -4.44 -16.23
N ARG A 203 6.42 -5.10 -17.33
CA ARG A 203 6.79 -4.39 -18.57
C ARG A 203 5.63 -3.62 -19.18
N LEU A 204 4.50 -4.28 -19.42
CA LEU A 204 3.31 -3.65 -19.99
C LEU A 204 2.75 -2.56 -19.06
N SER A 205 2.80 -2.78 -17.75
CA SER A 205 2.36 -1.78 -16.78
C SER A 205 3.27 -0.55 -16.80
N ASP A 206 4.59 -0.76 -16.81
CA ASP A 206 5.59 0.32 -16.79
C ASP A 206 5.64 1.09 -18.12
N ASP A 207 5.29 0.47 -19.26
CA ASP A 207 5.19 1.14 -20.55
C ASP A 207 4.16 2.28 -20.53
N VAL A 208 3.07 2.11 -19.76
CA VAL A 208 2.08 3.16 -19.52
C VAL A 208 2.43 3.97 -18.26
N GLY A 209 2.77 3.33 -17.14
CA GLY A 209 2.98 3.99 -15.84
C GLY A 209 4.17 4.95 -15.80
N TYR A 210 5.25 4.64 -16.53
CA TYR A 210 6.50 5.41 -16.48
C TYR A 210 6.98 5.92 -17.84
N ARG A 211 6.78 5.13 -18.93
CA ARG A 211 7.40 5.44 -20.22
C ARG A 211 6.51 6.22 -21.14
N PHE A 212 5.21 6.32 -20.88
CA PHE A 212 4.22 6.91 -21.79
C PHE A 212 4.59 8.31 -22.27
N SER A 213 5.04 9.18 -21.40
CA SER A 213 5.44 10.56 -21.74
C SER A 213 6.95 10.74 -21.99
N ASN A 214 7.75 9.67 -21.86
CA ASN A 214 9.19 9.73 -22.07
C ASN A 214 9.55 9.75 -23.56
N ARG A 215 9.84 10.92 -24.09
CA ARG A 215 10.18 11.12 -25.52
C ARG A 215 11.49 10.47 -25.95
N SER A 216 12.37 10.11 -25.02
CA SER A 216 13.61 9.38 -25.30
C SER A 216 13.42 7.85 -25.33
N TRP A 217 12.24 7.36 -24.96
CA TRP A 217 11.94 5.93 -25.05
C TRP A 217 11.83 5.51 -26.53
N PRO A 218 12.54 4.45 -26.97
CA PRO A 218 12.58 4.06 -28.39
C PRO A 218 11.20 3.71 -29.01
N LEU A 219 10.22 3.38 -28.18
CA LEU A 219 8.86 3.04 -28.63
C LEU A 219 7.87 4.19 -28.44
N TRP A 220 8.35 5.40 -28.09
CA TRP A 220 7.52 6.60 -28.04
C TRP A 220 7.22 7.11 -29.46
N PRO A 221 5.99 7.60 -29.74
CA PRO A 221 4.81 7.65 -28.87
C PRO A 221 4.06 6.32 -28.82
N LEU A 222 3.50 5.98 -27.63
CA LEU A 222 2.69 4.77 -27.46
C LEU A 222 1.23 5.05 -27.83
N PHE A 223 0.71 4.28 -28.77
CA PHE A 223 -0.71 4.33 -29.17
C PHE A 223 -1.50 3.14 -28.63
N ALA A 224 -2.81 3.33 -28.43
CA ALA A 224 -3.68 2.32 -27.83
C ALA A 224 -3.78 1.04 -28.67
N ASP A 225 -3.74 1.13 -30.01
CA ASP A 225 -3.73 -0.01 -30.92
C ASP A 225 -2.47 -0.85 -30.78
N THR A 226 -1.32 -0.21 -30.68
CA THR A 226 -0.02 -0.86 -30.47
C THR A 226 0.03 -1.54 -29.12
N TYR A 227 -0.41 -0.86 -28.06
CA TYR A 227 -0.45 -1.43 -26.71
C TYR A 227 -1.42 -2.62 -26.62
N ALA A 228 -2.63 -2.49 -27.17
CA ALA A 228 -3.60 -3.58 -27.20
C ALA A 228 -3.08 -4.79 -27.98
N ARG A 229 -2.29 -4.57 -29.05
CA ARG A 229 -1.62 -5.64 -29.77
C ARG A 229 -0.60 -6.35 -28.88
N TRP A 230 0.25 -5.63 -28.15
CA TRP A 230 1.22 -6.24 -27.20
C TRP A 230 0.54 -7.06 -26.12
N VAL A 231 -0.58 -6.57 -25.58
CA VAL A 231 -1.38 -7.32 -24.60
C VAL A 231 -1.91 -8.62 -25.23
N ALA A 232 -2.48 -8.55 -26.44
CA ALA A 232 -3.06 -9.70 -27.13
C ALA A 232 -1.99 -10.74 -27.57
N GLU A 233 -0.78 -10.28 -27.94
CA GLU A 233 0.34 -11.13 -28.35
C GLU A 233 1.07 -11.76 -27.16
N THR A 234 0.83 -11.31 -25.93
CA THR A 234 1.43 -11.89 -24.72
C THR A 234 1.00 -13.35 -24.57
N GLU A 235 1.97 -14.24 -24.39
CA GLU A 235 1.71 -15.65 -24.11
C GLU A 235 1.14 -15.82 -22.70
N GLY A 236 0.07 -16.60 -22.56
CA GLY A 236 -0.53 -16.92 -21.27
C GLY A 236 -2.05 -16.85 -21.25
N ASP A 237 -2.62 -17.02 -20.07
CA ASP A 237 -4.08 -17.02 -19.86
C ASP A 237 -4.59 -15.66 -19.39
N LEU A 238 -3.77 -14.92 -18.65
CA LEU A 238 -4.17 -13.71 -17.93
C LEU A 238 -3.05 -12.68 -17.91
N VAL A 239 -3.26 -11.53 -18.53
CA VAL A 239 -2.42 -10.36 -18.32
C VAL A 239 -3.02 -9.52 -17.18
N THR A 240 -2.25 -9.24 -16.15
CA THR A 240 -2.64 -8.31 -15.09
C THR A 240 -1.84 -7.01 -15.24
N ILE A 241 -2.53 -5.91 -15.46
CA ILE A 241 -1.94 -4.56 -15.51
C ILE A 241 -2.21 -3.87 -14.19
N GLY A 242 -1.19 -3.25 -13.60
CA GLY A 242 -1.31 -2.50 -12.35
C GLY A 242 -0.64 -1.13 -12.44
N TRP A 243 -1.35 -0.07 -12.02
CA TRP A 243 -0.88 1.31 -12.03
C TRP A 243 -1.26 2.05 -10.74
N ASP A 244 -0.45 3.04 -10.38
CA ASP A 244 -0.93 4.12 -9.54
C ASP A 244 -2.04 4.87 -10.29
N PHE A 245 -3.09 5.25 -9.59
CA PHE A 245 -4.16 6.07 -10.17
C PHE A 245 -3.63 7.43 -10.63
N GLU A 246 -2.60 7.91 -9.94
CA GLU A 246 -1.86 9.15 -10.20
C GLU A 246 -1.14 9.14 -11.56
N THR A 247 -0.98 7.99 -12.19
CA THR A 247 -0.55 7.85 -13.59
C THR A 247 -1.36 8.76 -14.52
N PHE A 248 -2.67 8.92 -14.24
CA PHE A 248 -3.63 9.59 -15.10
C PHE A 248 -3.86 11.03 -14.66
N GLY A 249 -2.93 11.93 -14.99
CA GLY A 249 -3.03 13.37 -14.78
C GLY A 249 -1.99 13.97 -13.85
N GLU A 250 -1.27 13.15 -13.07
CA GLU A 250 -0.17 13.61 -12.22
C GLU A 250 1.19 13.14 -12.76
N HIS A 251 1.39 11.84 -12.97
CA HIS A 251 2.63 11.33 -13.58
C HIS A 251 2.68 11.64 -15.08
N HIS A 252 1.56 11.47 -15.77
CA HIS A 252 1.39 11.89 -17.17
C HIS A 252 0.27 12.92 -17.26
N TRP A 253 0.62 14.16 -17.50
CA TRP A 253 -0.32 15.25 -17.61
C TRP A 253 -1.25 15.06 -18.82
N LYS A 254 -2.42 15.69 -18.79
CA LYS A 254 -3.43 15.61 -19.83
C LYS A 254 -2.86 15.85 -21.24
N GLU A 255 -1.94 16.80 -21.36
CA GLU A 255 -1.31 17.21 -22.63
C GLU A 255 -0.42 16.12 -23.25
N THR A 256 -0.08 15.07 -22.49
CA THR A 256 0.67 13.91 -23.02
C THR A 256 -0.20 13.00 -23.89
N GLY A 257 -1.55 13.15 -23.86
CA GLY A 257 -2.49 12.30 -24.56
C GLY A 257 -2.87 11.03 -23.79
N ILE A 258 -2.53 10.91 -22.50
CA ILE A 258 -2.82 9.71 -21.69
C ILE A 258 -4.33 9.42 -21.58
N PHE A 259 -5.16 10.46 -21.49
CA PHE A 259 -6.62 10.31 -21.40
C PHE A 259 -7.21 9.82 -22.73
N GLU A 260 -6.74 10.32 -23.86
CA GLU A 260 -7.13 9.89 -25.20
C GLU A 260 -6.71 8.45 -25.47
N PHE A 261 -5.48 8.09 -25.05
CA PHE A 261 -4.98 6.72 -25.09
C PHE A 261 -5.93 5.77 -24.33
N MET A 262 -6.28 6.11 -23.08
CA MET A 262 -7.18 5.30 -22.27
C MET A 262 -8.58 5.20 -22.87
N ARG A 263 -9.13 6.27 -23.44
CA ARG A 263 -10.43 6.23 -24.13
C ARG A 263 -10.45 5.32 -25.36
N ALA A 264 -9.32 5.24 -26.08
CA ALA A 264 -9.20 4.37 -27.25
C ALA A 264 -8.99 2.90 -26.87
N LEU A 265 -8.36 2.63 -25.72
CA LEU A 265 -7.88 1.30 -25.33
C LEU A 265 -8.99 0.22 -25.29
N PRO A 266 -10.20 0.41 -24.73
CA PRO A 266 -11.21 -0.64 -24.67
C PRO A 266 -11.63 -1.14 -26.06
N GLY A 267 -11.81 -0.22 -27.02
CA GLY A 267 -12.15 -0.58 -28.40
C GLY A 267 -11.03 -1.35 -29.11
N GLU A 268 -9.77 -1.00 -28.83
CA GLU A 268 -8.62 -1.70 -29.39
C GLU A 268 -8.44 -3.11 -28.81
N LEU A 269 -8.67 -3.28 -27.50
CA LEU A 269 -8.67 -4.58 -26.84
C LEU A 269 -9.80 -5.47 -27.37
N GLN A 270 -11.01 -4.94 -27.51
CA GLN A 270 -12.16 -5.69 -28.01
C GLN A 270 -11.94 -6.19 -29.44
N ARG A 271 -11.35 -5.38 -30.33
CA ARG A 271 -11.03 -5.78 -31.72
C ARG A 271 -10.04 -6.94 -31.79
N ARG A 272 -9.24 -7.17 -30.73
CA ARG A 272 -8.24 -8.24 -30.64
C ARG A 272 -8.69 -9.44 -29.81
N GLY A 273 -9.96 -9.47 -29.39
CA GLY A 273 -10.54 -10.58 -28.61
C GLY A 273 -10.12 -10.57 -27.14
N GLY A 274 -9.51 -9.49 -26.63
CA GLY A 274 -9.19 -9.35 -25.21
C GLY A 274 -10.43 -9.35 -24.34
N GLY A 275 -10.57 -10.32 -23.43
CA GLY A 275 -11.67 -10.44 -22.47
C GLY A 275 -11.33 -9.78 -21.15
N PRO A 276 -11.81 -8.53 -20.85
CA PRO A 276 -11.55 -7.94 -19.53
C PRO A 276 -12.29 -8.72 -18.44
N LEU A 277 -11.60 -8.99 -17.34
CA LEU A 277 -12.14 -9.63 -16.14
C LEU A 277 -11.90 -8.73 -14.91
N LEU A 278 -12.82 -8.83 -13.95
CA LEU A 278 -12.54 -8.40 -12.58
C LEU A 278 -11.60 -9.40 -11.90
N ALA A 279 -10.89 -9.01 -10.89
CA ALA A 279 -9.93 -9.87 -10.20
C ALA A 279 -10.61 -11.12 -9.60
N SER A 280 -11.78 -10.94 -8.98
CA SER A 280 -12.58 -12.06 -8.47
C SER A 280 -13.08 -13.00 -9.58
N GLU A 281 -13.50 -12.48 -10.72
CA GLU A 281 -13.89 -13.28 -11.89
C GLU A 281 -12.72 -14.07 -12.45
N ALA A 282 -11.53 -13.46 -12.52
CA ALA A 282 -10.31 -14.15 -12.95
C ALA A 282 -9.97 -15.33 -12.02
N ILE A 283 -10.11 -15.14 -10.71
CA ILE A 283 -9.91 -16.20 -9.72
C ILE A 283 -10.94 -17.32 -9.91
N GLU A 284 -12.21 -17.00 -10.08
CA GLU A 284 -13.27 -17.99 -10.28
C GLU A 284 -13.07 -18.79 -11.57
N ARG A 285 -12.70 -18.11 -12.66
CA ARG A 285 -12.56 -18.71 -13.98
C ARG A 285 -11.27 -19.51 -14.14
N LEU A 286 -10.14 -18.98 -13.64
CA LEU A 286 -8.80 -19.53 -13.87
C LEU A 286 -8.24 -20.28 -12.67
N GLY A 287 -8.83 -20.16 -11.49
CA GLY A 287 -8.37 -20.85 -10.29
C GLY A 287 -8.17 -22.35 -10.43
N PRO A 288 -9.07 -23.11 -11.10
CA PRO A 288 -8.87 -24.54 -11.33
C PRO A 288 -7.60 -24.89 -12.13
N ARG A 289 -7.15 -24.00 -13.02
CA ARG A 289 -5.95 -24.18 -13.87
C ARG A 289 -4.78 -23.29 -13.47
N SER A 290 -4.84 -22.64 -12.29
CA SER A 290 -3.76 -21.80 -11.78
C SER A 290 -2.46 -22.58 -11.56
N HIS A 291 -1.33 -21.87 -11.67
CA HIS A 291 0.00 -22.46 -11.57
C HIS A 291 0.62 -22.26 -10.18
N HIS A 292 1.46 -23.17 -9.76
CA HIS A 292 2.20 -23.02 -8.50
C HIS A 292 3.36 -22.02 -8.66
N LEU A 293 3.44 -21.03 -7.75
CA LEU A 293 4.54 -20.09 -7.62
C LEU A 293 5.15 -20.22 -6.22
N PRO A 294 6.39 -20.68 -6.08
CA PRO A 294 7.09 -20.62 -4.80
C PRO A 294 7.36 -19.16 -4.45
N LEU A 295 6.96 -18.74 -3.25
CA LEU A 295 7.20 -17.40 -2.76
C LEU A 295 8.59 -17.29 -2.13
N PRO A 296 9.31 -16.18 -2.32
CA PRO A 296 10.55 -15.93 -1.60
C PRO A 296 10.29 -15.73 -0.10
N ALA A 297 11.27 -16.11 0.72
CA ALA A 297 11.21 -15.90 2.16
C ALA A 297 11.30 -14.40 2.53
N PHE A 298 11.93 -13.59 1.70
CA PHE A 298 12.03 -12.14 1.85
C PHE A 298 11.00 -11.43 0.94
N PRO A 299 10.46 -10.28 1.37
CA PRO A 299 9.45 -9.58 0.61
C PRO A 299 9.94 -9.04 -0.72
N THR A 300 9.05 -9.09 -1.71
CA THR A 300 9.20 -8.44 -3.01
C THR A 300 8.17 -7.33 -3.15
N THR A 301 8.42 -6.33 -3.98
CA THR A 301 7.56 -5.16 -4.20
C THR A 301 7.59 -4.75 -5.68
N TRP A 302 6.68 -3.90 -6.10
CA TRP A 302 6.74 -3.30 -7.45
C TRP A 302 7.71 -2.11 -7.53
N ALA A 303 8.09 -1.53 -6.37
CA ALA A 303 8.97 -0.37 -6.31
C ALA A 303 10.41 -0.72 -6.67
N GLY A 304 11.09 0.21 -7.34
CA GLY A 304 12.49 0.07 -7.73
C GLY A 304 12.75 -1.23 -8.52
N GLU A 305 13.78 -1.95 -8.15
CA GLU A 305 14.13 -3.25 -8.76
C GLU A 305 13.36 -4.44 -8.16
N GLY A 306 12.36 -4.16 -7.33
CA GLY A 306 11.46 -5.17 -6.79
C GLY A 306 11.86 -5.75 -5.45
N GLY A 307 12.88 -5.23 -4.78
CA GLY A 307 13.33 -5.60 -3.45
C GLY A 307 13.09 -4.51 -2.40
N VAL A 308 13.46 -4.83 -1.16
CA VAL A 308 13.26 -3.92 -0.01
C VAL A 308 14.18 -2.71 0.00
N GLU A 309 15.22 -2.73 -0.80
CA GLU A 309 16.26 -1.68 -0.85
C GLU A 309 15.71 -0.33 -1.29
N PHE A 310 14.59 -0.28 -2.00
CA PHE A 310 13.94 0.98 -2.33
C PHE A 310 13.53 1.75 -1.07
N PHE A 311 13.04 1.05 -0.05
CA PHE A 311 12.56 1.64 1.21
C PHE A 311 13.56 1.55 2.37
N LEU A 312 14.48 0.59 2.36
CA LEU A 312 15.38 0.28 3.47
C LEU A 312 16.86 0.25 3.06
N GLY A 313 17.19 0.75 1.88
CA GLY A 313 18.52 0.59 1.32
C GLY A 313 19.55 1.64 1.72
N ASN A 314 19.16 2.75 2.37
CA ASN A 314 20.12 3.73 2.86
C ASN A 314 20.09 3.86 4.40
N PRO A 315 21.19 4.38 5.03
CA PRO A 315 21.27 4.47 6.49
C PRO A 315 20.18 5.34 7.13
N ALA A 316 19.71 6.38 6.44
CA ALA A 316 18.65 7.25 6.95
C ALA A 316 17.30 6.52 6.98
N GLN A 317 16.97 5.78 5.93
CA GLN A 317 15.77 4.93 5.90
C GLN A 317 15.78 3.89 7.01
N GLN A 318 16.91 3.21 7.20
CA GLN A 318 17.07 2.21 8.27
C GLN A 318 16.90 2.82 9.65
N ALA A 319 17.48 4.00 9.89
CA ALA A 319 17.34 4.71 11.16
C ALA A 319 15.89 5.14 11.45
N ILE A 320 15.18 5.62 10.45
CA ILE A 320 13.75 5.97 10.58
C ILE A 320 12.92 4.70 10.81
N PHE A 321 13.18 3.61 10.09
CA PHE A 321 12.46 2.36 10.28
C PHE A 321 12.62 1.79 11.71
N GLN A 322 13.81 1.89 12.31
CA GLN A 322 14.01 1.53 13.71
C GLN A 322 13.15 2.39 14.66
N LEU A 323 13.04 3.70 14.38
CA LEU A 323 12.18 4.58 15.17
C LEU A 323 10.70 4.23 14.98
N MET A 324 10.25 3.90 13.77
CA MET A 324 8.91 3.40 13.49
C MET A 324 8.57 2.19 14.37
N HIS A 325 9.47 1.22 14.41
CA HIS A 325 9.33 0.02 15.24
C HIS A 325 9.17 0.37 16.74
N HIS A 326 10.06 1.22 17.27
CA HIS A 326 9.99 1.64 18.67
C HIS A 326 8.72 2.42 19.00
N VAL A 327 8.31 3.33 18.13
CA VAL A 327 7.07 4.12 18.28
C VAL A 327 5.85 3.21 18.37
N TYR A 328 5.72 2.25 17.48
CA TYR A 328 4.58 1.35 17.46
C TYR A 328 4.50 0.51 18.74
N HIS A 329 5.58 -0.14 19.13
CA HIS A 329 5.60 -0.98 20.33
C HIS A 329 5.39 -0.18 21.62
N LYS A 330 5.93 1.03 21.72
CA LYS A 330 5.67 1.91 22.85
C LYS A 330 4.22 2.38 22.90
N ALA A 331 3.61 2.69 21.74
CA ALA A 331 2.21 3.05 21.64
C ALA A 331 1.28 1.95 22.17
N LEU A 332 1.57 0.68 21.89
CA LEU A 332 0.82 -0.46 22.43
C LEU A 332 0.84 -0.49 23.96
N LEU A 333 1.95 -0.11 24.60
CA LEU A 333 2.06 -0.08 26.05
C LEU A 333 1.16 1.00 26.70
N THR A 334 0.86 2.08 25.99
CA THR A 334 -0.05 3.14 26.50
C THR A 334 -1.48 2.63 26.66
N ARG A 335 -1.88 1.58 25.96
CA ARG A 335 -3.24 1.03 25.89
C ARG A 335 -4.29 2.07 25.43
N ASP A 336 -3.87 3.17 24.85
CA ASP A 336 -4.72 4.20 24.30
C ASP A 336 -4.89 3.98 22.79
N PRO A 337 -6.13 3.70 22.30
CA PRO A 337 -6.36 3.41 20.88
C PRO A 337 -6.00 4.57 19.95
N ALA A 338 -6.16 5.83 20.40
CA ALA A 338 -5.82 6.99 19.59
C ALA A 338 -4.31 7.17 19.46
N VAL A 339 -3.54 6.89 20.52
CA VAL A 339 -2.07 6.86 20.47
C VAL A 339 -1.58 5.76 19.52
N VAL A 340 -2.19 4.57 19.58
CA VAL A 340 -1.88 3.47 18.66
C VAL A 340 -2.22 3.84 17.20
N ASP A 341 -3.35 4.54 16.96
CA ASP A 341 -3.70 5.02 15.61
C ASP A 341 -2.65 6.01 15.09
N LEU A 342 -2.20 6.97 15.91
CA LEU A 342 -1.12 7.89 15.54
C LEU A 342 0.19 7.14 15.20
N ALA A 343 0.53 6.11 15.96
CA ALA A 343 1.70 5.29 15.67
C ALA A 343 1.57 4.56 14.33
N LEU A 344 0.37 4.05 13.98
CA LEU A 344 0.12 3.43 12.67
C LEU A 344 0.31 4.42 11.51
N TRP A 345 -0.15 5.67 11.66
CA TRP A 345 0.10 6.72 10.69
C TRP A 345 1.58 7.04 10.50
N LEU A 346 2.40 6.90 11.55
CA LEU A 346 3.85 7.09 11.45
C LEU A 346 4.58 5.92 10.77
N LEU A 347 3.93 4.77 10.58
CA LEU A 347 4.50 3.62 9.86
C LEU A 347 4.36 3.71 8.33
N GLN A 348 3.81 4.79 7.76
CA GLN A 348 3.64 4.94 6.30
C GLN A 348 4.96 4.73 5.56
N SER A 349 4.90 3.96 4.46
CA SER A 349 6.03 3.73 3.54
C SER A 349 6.59 5.02 2.97
N ASP A 350 5.72 6.01 2.76
CA ASP A 350 6.07 7.34 2.24
C ASP A 350 7.15 8.04 3.07
N ASN A 351 7.15 7.86 4.40
CA ASN A 351 8.18 8.45 5.26
C ASN A 351 9.58 7.90 4.96
N LEU A 352 9.68 6.73 4.32
CA LEU A 352 10.94 6.14 3.84
C LEU A 352 11.16 6.44 2.36
N HIS A 353 10.11 6.43 1.54
CA HIS A 353 10.18 6.81 0.13
C HIS A 353 10.72 8.24 -0.04
N LEU A 354 10.17 9.20 0.70
CA LEU A 354 10.53 10.62 0.59
C LEU A 354 12.00 10.95 0.97
N ILE A 355 12.76 9.98 1.48
CA ILE A 355 14.20 10.08 1.78
C ILE A 355 15.04 9.01 1.06
N GLN A 356 14.48 8.34 0.08
CA GLN A 356 15.17 7.30 -0.71
C GLN A 356 16.40 7.86 -1.44
N TRP A 357 16.36 9.13 -1.84
CA TRP A 357 17.48 9.87 -2.47
C TRP A 357 18.71 10.04 -1.57
N PHE A 358 18.57 9.90 -0.23
CA PHE A 358 19.68 10.17 0.69
C PHE A 358 20.86 9.23 0.46
N GLY A 359 22.02 9.81 0.12
CA GLY A 359 23.23 9.03 -0.16
C GLY A 359 23.19 8.18 -1.42
N ARG A 360 22.24 8.43 -2.33
CA ARG A 360 22.07 7.73 -3.61
C ARG A 360 22.12 8.68 -4.78
N PHE A 361 22.34 8.11 -5.98
CA PHE A 361 22.38 8.81 -7.26
C PHE A 361 21.56 8.03 -8.30
N GLY A 362 21.20 8.70 -9.40
CA GLY A 362 20.48 8.11 -10.52
C GLY A 362 18.98 8.39 -10.50
N SER A 363 18.28 7.86 -11.48
CA SER A 363 16.88 8.22 -11.79
C SER A 363 15.91 7.99 -10.65
N GLU A 364 16.05 6.89 -9.90
CA GLU A 364 15.17 6.62 -8.75
C GLU A 364 15.35 7.64 -7.63
N ALA A 365 16.60 8.04 -7.34
CA ALA A 365 16.86 9.05 -6.33
C ALA A 365 16.34 10.44 -6.78
N GLU A 366 16.44 10.77 -8.06
CA GLU A 366 15.90 11.99 -8.63
C GLU A 366 14.37 12.04 -8.55
N VAL A 367 13.68 10.95 -8.88
CA VAL A 367 12.22 10.81 -8.75
C VAL A 367 11.80 10.96 -7.30
N SER A 368 12.46 10.26 -6.37
CA SER A 368 12.17 10.37 -4.94
C SER A 368 12.39 11.79 -4.41
N ALA A 369 13.44 12.45 -4.83
CA ALA A 369 13.70 13.87 -4.51
C ALA A 369 12.60 14.79 -5.05
N TYR A 370 12.06 14.51 -6.24
CA TYR A 370 10.96 15.27 -6.82
C TYR A 370 9.68 15.20 -5.96
N PHE A 371 9.37 14.04 -5.38
CA PHE A 371 8.20 13.86 -4.52
C PHE A 371 8.38 14.42 -3.10
N THR A 372 9.62 14.69 -2.67
CA THR A 372 9.89 15.33 -1.37
C THR A 372 9.29 16.75 -1.34
N PRO A 373 8.51 17.12 -0.29
CA PRO A 373 7.90 18.43 -0.21
C PRO A 373 8.92 19.58 -0.38
N ARG A 374 8.60 20.53 -1.24
CA ARG A 374 9.51 21.65 -1.55
C ARG A 374 9.90 22.46 -0.31
N GLU A 375 9.00 22.59 0.64
CA GLU A 375 9.21 23.29 1.90
C GLU A 375 10.31 22.65 2.75
N TRP A 376 10.46 21.32 2.65
CA TRP A 376 11.48 20.60 3.41
C TRP A 376 12.90 20.92 2.92
N TRP A 377 13.06 21.23 1.63
CA TRP A 377 14.38 21.51 1.06
C TRP A 377 15.07 22.76 1.65
N GLN A 378 14.31 23.64 2.32
CA GLN A 378 14.88 24.77 3.06
C GLN A 378 15.75 24.32 4.27
N LEU A 379 15.51 23.13 4.78
CA LEU A 379 16.28 22.52 5.87
C LEU A 379 17.61 21.92 5.40
N GLY A 380 17.77 21.74 4.08
CA GLY A 380 18.86 20.98 3.48
C GLY A 380 18.75 19.47 3.72
N PRO A 381 19.48 18.62 2.98
CA PRO A 381 19.37 17.17 3.04
C PRO A 381 19.54 16.58 4.44
N LEU A 382 20.59 16.96 5.16
CA LEU A 382 20.84 16.51 6.53
C LEU A 382 19.78 17.02 7.52
N GLY A 383 19.32 18.27 7.32
CA GLY A 383 18.26 18.85 8.14
C GLY A 383 16.94 18.10 7.98
N ILE A 384 16.56 17.72 6.78
CA ILE A 384 15.36 16.88 6.54
C ILE A 384 15.46 15.58 7.33
N ILE A 385 16.58 14.86 7.25
CA ILE A 385 16.77 13.59 7.96
C ILE A 385 16.74 13.81 9.48
N HIS A 386 17.39 14.86 9.97
CA HIS A 386 17.39 15.20 11.39
C HIS A 386 15.96 15.48 11.89
N GLU A 387 15.23 16.33 11.20
CA GLU A 387 13.88 16.73 11.60
C GLU A 387 12.88 15.56 11.52
N LEU A 388 12.98 14.69 10.50
CA LEU A 388 12.22 13.45 10.47
C LEU A 388 12.47 12.59 11.71
N GLN A 389 13.73 12.39 12.10
CA GLN A 389 14.04 11.66 13.33
C GLN A 389 13.45 12.35 14.57
N GLN A 390 13.46 13.69 14.63
CA GLN A 390 12.89 14.43 15.75
C GLN A 390 11.38 14.24 15.89
N VAL A 391 10.63 14.14 14.78
CA VAL A 391 9.19 13.81 14.84
C VAL A 391 8.95 12.53 15.63
N TYR A 392 9.65 11.44 15.29
CA TYR A 392 9.52 10.16 15.99
C TYR A 392 9.98 10.23 17.45
N ARG A 393 11.11 10.91 17.72
CA ARG A 393 11.64 11.06 19.08
C ARG A 393 10.69 11.88 19.96
N ASN A 394 10.13 12.97 19.44
CA ASN A 394 9.17 13.80 20.17
C ASN A 394 7.93 12.99 20.56
N PHE A 395 7.43 12.14 19.64
CA PHE A 395 6.31 11.28 19.94
C PHE A 395 6.67 10.17 20.94
N LEU A 396 7.85 9.58 20.85
CA LEU A 396 8.35 8.61 21.86
C LEU A 396 8.36 9.23 23.27
N VAL A 397 8.84 10.46 23.41
CA VAL A 397 8.87 11.16 24.70
C VAL A 397 7.46 11.52 25.16
N ALA A 398 6.57 11.98 24.26
CA ALA A 398 5.19 12.33 24.61
C ALA A 398 4.41 11.14 25.19
N MET A 399 4.68 9.91 24.71
CA MET A 399 4.03 8.70 25.22
C MET A 399 4.37 8.37 26.68
N ASP A 400 5.45 8.92 27.25
CA ASP A 400 5.77 8.72 28.68
C ASP A 400 4.67 9.24 29.59
N ALA A 401 4.04 10.35 29.24
CA ALA A 401 2.94 10.92 30.01
C ALA A 401 1.68 10.02 30.06
N PHE A 402 1.46 9.20 29.03
CA PHE A 402 0.40 8.18 29.05
C PHE A 402 0.75 7.02 29.98
N LEU A 403 2.01 6.60 29.98
CA LEU A 403 2.50 5.48 30.82
C LEU A 403 2.52 5.86 32.31
N THR A 404 2.74 7.14 32.62
CA THR A 404 2.77 7.67 33.99
C THR A 404 1.40 8.19 34.48
N GLY A 405 0.36 8.17 33.61
CA GLY A 405 -0.99 8.62 33.96
C GLY A 405 -1.13 10.15 34.10
N GLU A 406 -0.25 10.90 33.48
CA GLU A 406 -0.26 12.38 33.53
C GLU A 406 -1.23 13.00 32.51
N VAL A 407 -1.65 12.25 31.48
CA VAL A 407 -2.57 12.72 30.45
C VAL A 407 -3.97 12.83 31.04
N ARG A 408 -4.56 14.03 30.96
CA ARG A 408 -5.93 14.31 31.42
C ARG A 408 -6.79 14.66 30.22
N TYR A 409 -7.75 13.79 29.91
CA TYR A 409 -8.79 14.09 28.93
C TYR A 409 -9.81 15.06 29.50
N LEU A 410 -10.27 16.00 28.69
CA LEU A 410 -11.45 16.82 29.05
C LEU A 410 -12.70 15.94 29.07
N PRO A 411 -13.73 16.28 29.85
CA PRO A 411 -14.99 15.55 29.87
C PRO A 411 -15.55 15.41 28.42
N GLY A 412 -15.73 14.22 27.93
CA GLY A 412 -16.20 13.92 26.56
C GLY A 412 -15.09 13.68 25.50
N GLU A 413 -13.83 13.94 25.81
CA GLU A 413 -12.70 13.75 24.88
C GLU A 413 -11.87 12.47 25.16
N GLY A 414 -12.22 11.71 26.19
CA GLY A 414 -11.52 10.47 26.53
C GLY A 414 -11.69 9.36 25.49
N PRO A 415 -10.82 8.35 25.50
CA PRO A 415 -11.01 7.18 24.65
C PRO A 415 -12.41 6.60 24.91
N PRO A 416 -13.13 6.14 23.87
CA PRO A 416 -14.44 5.54 24.08
C PRO A 416 -14.31 4.44 25.13
N PRO A 417 -15.24 4.33 26.10
CA PRO A 417 -15.14 3.34 27.17
C PRO A 417 -14.95 1.97 26.55
N VAL A 418 -13.86 1.29 26.93
CA VAL A 418 -13.63 -0.09 26.53
C VAL A 418 -14.86 -0.86 26.97
N ARG A 419 -15.70 -1.28 26.01
CA ARG A 419 -16.85 -2.10 26.32
C ARG A 419 -16.34 -3.36 27.04
N ARG A 420 -16.54 -3.38 28.37
CA ARG A 420 -16.35 -4.58 29.17
C ARG A 420 -17.40 -5.60 28.70
N GLY A 421 -17.00 -6.51 27.81
CA GLY A 421 -17.97 -7.46 27.26
C GLY A 421 -17.46 -8.29 26.08
N VAL A 422 -16.15 -8.43 25.92
CA VAL A 422 -15.60 -9.56 25.16
C VAL A 422 -14.58 -10.21 26.08
N SER A 423 -14.95 -11.38 26.61
CA SER A 423 -14.05 -12.25 27.34
C SER A 423 -12.76 -12.42 26.52
N ARG A 424 -11.62 -12.11 27.16
CA ARG A 424 -10.30 -12.41 26.60
C ARG A 424 -10.28 -13.88 26.18
N PRO A 425 -9.77 -14.22 25.00
CA PRO A 425 -9.16 -15.52 24.88
C PRO A 425 -7.95 -15.49 25.81
N GLU A 426 -7.96 -16.31 26.83
CA GLU A 426 -6.80 -16.57 27.66
C GLU A 426 -5.68 -17.04 26.76
N LEU A 427 -4.58 -16.30 26.76
CA LEU A 427 -3.33 -16.80 26.20
C LEU A 427 -2.98 -18.08 26.98
N PRO A 428 -2.71 -19.20 26.31
CA PRO A 428 -2.23 -20.38 27.02
C PRO A 428 -0.99 -20.02 27.81
N ALA A 429 -0.99 -20.34 29.10
CA ALA A 429 0.15 -20.17 29.97
C ALA A 429 1.35 -20.85 29.31
N VAL A 430 2.39 -20.10 29.03
CA VAL A 430 3.66 -20.66 28.64
C VAL A 430 4.16 -21.43 29.85
N ALA A 431 4.11 -22.76 29.76
CA ALA A 431 4.62 -23.64 30.79
C ALA A 431 6.12 -23.35 30.96
N ALA A 432 6.46 -22.79 32.11
CA ALA A 432 7.83 -22.68 32.57
C ALA A 432 8.35 -24.11 32.83
N GLY A 433 9.05 -24.68 31.87
CA GLY A 433 9.64 -26.00 31.91
C GLY A 433 11.01 -26.00 31.25
N MET A 434 11.94 -25.18 31.76
CA MET A 434 13.35 -25.43 31.55
C MET A 434 13.87 -26.20 32.78
N ALA A 435 13.79 -27.53 32.73
CA ALA A 435 14.58 -28.41 33.60
C ALA A 435 16.02 -28.36 33.12
N VAL A 436 16.89 -27.78 33.95
CA VAL A 436 18.34 -27.87 33.80
C VAL A 436 18.69 -29.32 34.14
N ALA A 437 19.08 -30.11 33.13
CA ALA A 437 19.68 -31.40 33.33
C ALA A 437 21.16 -31.20 33.68
N THR A 438 21.49 -31.32 34.95
CA THR A 438 22.85 -31.54 35.41
C THR A 438 23.21 -32.99 35.14
N GLY A 439 23.96 -33.25 34.07
CA GLY A 439 24.56 -34.56 33.81
C GLY A 439 25.90 -34.70 34.52
N THR A 440 25.94 -35.61 35.43
CA THR A 440 27.18 -36.16 36.03
C THR A 440 27.79 -37.22 35.12
N ASP A 441 29.01 -37.00 34.79
CA ASP A 441 30.18 -37.90 34.65
C ASP A 441 29.96 -39.41 34.32
N GLY A 442 30.65 -39.89 33.30
CA GLY A 442 30.78 -41.30 32.97
C GLY A 442 31.77 -41.52 31.80
N ARG A 443 33.06 -41.50 32.13
CA ARG A 443 34.13 -42.00 31.23
C ARG A 443 33.87 -43.45 30.87
N GLN A 444 34.09 -43.82 29.61
CA GLN A 444 34.76 -45.07 29.24
C GLN A 444 35.44 -44.94 27.86
N GLU A 445 36.69 -45.35 27.87
CA GLU A 445 37.62 -45.45 26.77
C GLU A 445 37.28 -46.63 25.81
N VAL A 446 38.01 -46.61 24.68
CA VAL A 446 38.51 -47.71 23.84
C VAL A 446 37.67 -48.04 22.56
N ALA A 447 38.17 -47.73 21.48
CA ALA A 447 38.87 -48.33 20.34
C ALA A 447 38.65 -47.49 19.08
#